data_746e109eeee1e126b8f5c20f69413dd5
#
_entry.id   746e109eeee1e126b8f5c20f69413dd5
#
_cell.length_a   1.000
_cell.length_b   1.000
_cell.length_c   1.000
_cell.angle_alpha   90.00
_cell.angle_beta   90.00
_cell.angle_gamma   90.00
#
_symmetry.space_group_name_H-M   'P 1'
#
loop_
_entity.id
_entity.type
_entity.pdbx_description
1 polymer ?
#
loop_
_entity_poly.entity_id
_entity_poly.type
_entity_poly.pdbx_seq_one_letter_code
_entity_poly.pdbx_strand_id
1 'polypeptide(L)'
;HLLHGRNMDFGIFLGWNTNNNTWVVTEELKPLTVNLDFQRNNKTVFKASSFAGYVGMLTGFKPGLFSLTLNERFSINGGYLGVLEWIMGKKDAMWIGFITRSVLENSTSYEEAKNILTKTKILAPAYFILGGNQSGEGCVITRDRKKSLDVYELDPKQGRWYVVETNYDRWKNPFFLDDRRTAAQMCLNRITRENISFATLYDVLSTKPVLNKLTAFTTLIDVTKGQYEAYLRDCPDPCIGW
;
A
#
# COMPACT_ATOMS: atom_id res chain seq x y z
N HIS A 1 -10.76 -16.01 -6.28
CA HIS A 1 -9.93 -14.88 -6.70
C HIS A 1 -9.46 -14.08 -5.48
N LEU A 2 -8.52 -13.17 -5.67
CA LEU A 2 -7.93 -12.36 -4.62
C LEU A 2 -8.31 -10.89 -4.84
N LEU A 3 -8.74 -10.24 -3.76
CA LEU A 3 -9.00 -8.80 -3.74
C LEU A 3 -7.92 -8.08 -2.94
N HIS A 4 -7.45 -6.95 -3.45
CA HIS A 4 -6.49 -6.09 -2.78
C HIS A 4 -7.09 -4.71 -2.61
N GLY A 5 -7.24 -4.26 -1.37
CA GLY A 5 -7.75 -2.93 -1.04
C GLY A 5 -6.74 -2.13 -0.23
N ARG A 6 -6.70 -0.81 -0.45
CA ARG A 6 -5.82 0.09 0.30
C ARG A 6 -6.41 1.48 0.47
N ASN A 7 -6.15 2.10 1.62
CA ASN A 7 -6.25 3.54 1.83
C ASN A 7 -4.86 4.17 1.64
N MET A 8 -4.79 5.27 0.90
CA MET A 8 -3.60 6.10 0.79
C MET A 8 -3.68 7.21 1.82
N ASP A 9 -2.97 7.03 2.94
CA ASP A 9 -2.84 8.02 4.00
C ASP A 9 -1.51 8.76 3.82
N PHE A 10 -1.57 10.09 3.69
CA PHE A 10 -0.37 10.90 3.47
C PHE A 10 -0.56 12.33 3.98
N GLY A 11 0.51 12.92 4.57
CA GLY A 11 0.52 14.37 4.87
C GLY A 11 0.68 14.76 6.34
N ILE A 12 0.88 13.81 7.27
CA ILE A 12 0.91 14.06 8.72
C ILE A 12 1.94 15.11 9.18
N PHE A 13 3.02 15.34 8.43
CA PHE A 13 4.16 16.14 8.90
C PHE A 13 4.10 17.63 8.53
N LEU A 14 3.10 18.08 7.78
CA LEU A 14 3.17 19.36 7.08
C LEU A 14 1.99 20.29 7.38
N GLY A 15 1.52 20.27 8.61
CA GLY A 15 0.58 21.25 9.13
C GLY A 15 -0.86 20.77 9.25
N TRP A 16 -1.45 21.10 10.38
CA TRP A 16 -2.86 20.90 10.69
C TRP A 16 -3.62 22.22 10.59
N ASN A 17 -4.69 22.26 9.81
CA ASN A 17 -5.59 23.39 9.72
C ASN A 17 -6.71 23.25 10.77
N THR A 18 -6.65 24.07 11.80
CA THR A 18 -7.61 24.07 12.92
C THR A 18 -9.00 24.59 12.53
N ASN A 19 -9.12 25.34 11.44
CA ASN A 19 -10.42 25.92 11.03
C ASN A 19 -11.36 24.87 10.43
N ASN A 20 -10.80 23.90 9.71
CA ASN A 20 -11.58 22.85 9.04
C ASN A 20 -11.21 21.43 9.50
N ASN A 21 -10.35 21.30 10.52
CA ASN A 21 -9.90 20.02 11.08
C ASN A 21 -9.35 19.07 10.02
N THR A 22 -8.41 19.56 9.20
CA THR A 22 -7.78 18.77 8.12
C THR A 22 -6.27 18.92 8.10
N TRP A 23 -5.60 17.96 7.48
CA TRP A 23 -4.19 18.05 7.16
C TRP A 23 -3.98 18.83 5.87
N VAL A 24 -3.19 19.92 5.94
CA VAL A 24 -2.97 20.81 4.79
C VAL A 24 -2.49 20.04 3.57
N VAL A 25 -1.44 19.23 3.72
CA VAL A 25 -0.87 18.50 2.56
C VAL A 25 -1.82 17.43 2.03
N THR A 26 -2.59 16.77 2.89
CA THR A 26 -3.58 15.79 2.42
C THR A 26 -4.62 16.46 1.52
N GLU A 27 -5.15 17.60 1.93
CA GLU A 27 -6.14 18.35 1.15
C GLU A 27 -5.57 18.87 -0.18
N GLU A 28 -4.33 19.36 -0.18
CA GLU A 28 -3.64 19.81 -1.40
C GLU A 28 -3.31 18.65 -2.37
N LEU A 29 -3.10 17.43 -1.86
CA LEU A 29 -2.82 16.26 -2.68
C LEU A 29 -4.07 15.61 -3.27
N LYS A 30 -5.23 15.71 -2.64
CA LYS A 30 -6.48 15.12 -3.14
C LYS A 30 -6.80 15.55 -4.59
N PRO A 31 -6.79 16.83 -4.96
CA PRO A 31 -7.06 17.26 -6.33
C PRO A 31 -5.97 16.83 -7.32
N LEU A 32 -4.78 16.47 -6.86
CA LEU A 32 -3.68 15.96 -7.68
C LEU A 32 -3.76 14.44 -7.88
N THR A 33 -4.71 13.74 -7.28
CA THR A 33 -4.87 12.29 -7.44
C THR A 33 -5.27 11.98 -8.89
N VAL A 34 -4.53 11.05 -9.51
CA VAL A 34 -4.73 10.62 -10.88
C VAL A 34 -4.74 9.10 -11.00
N ASN A 35 -5.59 8.58 -11.87
CA ASN A 35 -5.54 7.19 -12.31
C ASN A 35 -4.75 7.11 -13.61
N LEU A 36 -3.77 6.23 -13.67
CA LEU A 36 -2.79 6.11 -14.74
C LEU A 36 -2.93 4.75 -15.41
N ASP A 37 -2.91 4.74 -16.74
CA ASP A 37 -2.77 3.55 -17.58
C ASP A 37 -1.44 3.64 -18.32
N PHE A 38 -0.44 2.90 -17.85
CA PHE A 38 0.88 2.85 -18.48
C PHE A 38 0.83 1.88 -19.64
N GLN A 39 1.10 2.40 -20.84
CA GLN A 39 1.02 1.64 -22.07
C GLN A 39 2.37 1.52 -22.77
N ARG A 40 2.59 0.38 -23.43
CA ARG A 40 3.70 0.14 -24.35
C ARG A 40 3.13 -0.51 -25.61
N ASN A 41 3.40 0.08 -26.78
CA ASN A 41 2.86 -0.38 -28.06
C ASN A 41 1.31 -0.52 -28.05
N ASN A 42 0.61 0.47 -27.49
CA ASN A 42 -0.85 0.53 -27.34
C ASN A 42 -1.45 -0.61 -26.47
N LYS A 43 -0.63 -1.23 -25.64
CA LYS A 43 -1.10 -2.26 -24.68
C LYS A 43 -0.81 -1.80 -23.25
N THR A 44 -1.79 -1.94 -22.37
CA THR A 44 -1.62 -1.68 -20.94
C THR A 44 -0.53 -2.58 -20.38
N VAL A 45 0.49 -1.97 -19.76
CA VAL A 45 1.55 -2.66 -19.01
C VAL A 45 1.14 -2.82 -17.57
N PHE A 46 0.66 -1.74 -16.95
CA PHE A 46 0.08 -1.73 -15.61
C PHE A 46 -0.81 -0.49 -15.42
N LYS A 47 -1.68 -0.54 -14.41
CA LYS A 47 -2.50 0.60 -13.98
C LYS A 47 -2.13 1.00 -12.56
N ALA A 48 -2.31 2.28 -12.22
CA ALA A 48 -1.94 2.81 -10.92
C ALA A 48 -2.84 3.98 -10.49
N SER A 49 -2.95 4.22 -9.18
CA SER A 49 -3.36 5.52 -8.63
C SER A 49 -2.14 6.19 -8.01
N SER A 50 -1.98 7.47 -8.30
CA SER A 50 -0.83 8.26 -7.89
C SER A 50 -1.21 9.73 -7.77
N PHE A 51 -0.24 10.57 -7.46
CA PHE A 51 -0.38 12.01 -7.49
C PHE A 51 0.31 12.58 -8.74
N ALA A 52 -0.29 13.58 -9.38
CA ALA A 52 0.28 14.26 -10.53
C ALA A 52 1.68 14.80 -10.19
N GLY A 53 2.66 14.50 -11.03
CA GLY A 53 4.07 14.87 -10.82
C GLY A 53 4.90 13.85 -10.03
N TYR A 54 4.30 12.85 -9.37
CA TYR A 54 5.04 11.79 -8.71
C TYR A 54 5.42 10.67 -9.71
N VAL A 55 6.70 10.49 -9.94
CA VAL A 55 7.21 9.54 -10.94
C VAL A 55 7.44 8.11 -10.42
N GLY A 56 7.51 7.93 -9.11
CA GLY A 56 7.45 6.60 -8.48
C GLY A 56 6.03 6.04 -8.45
N MET A 57 5.85 4.81 -7.96
CA MET A 57 4.52 4.24 -7.75
C MET A 57 4.36 3.77 -6.30
N LEU A 58 3.18 4.03 -5.73
CA LEU A 58 2.82 3.58 -4.38
C LEU A 58 1.67 2.57 -4.40
N THR A 59 0.90 2.57 -5.48
CA THR A 59 -0.28 1.72 -5.67
C THR A 59 -0.40 1.41 -7.14
N GLY A 60 -0.43 0.14 -7.51
CA GLY A 60 -0.65 -0.26 -8.89
C GLY A 60 -0.93 -1.74 -9.03
N PHE A 61 -1.34 -2.14 -10.22
CA PHE A 61 -1.52 -3.54 -10.56
C PHE A 61 -1.27 -3.82 -12.03
N LYS A 62 -0.86 -5.01 -12.29
CA LYS A 62 -0.66 -5.57 -13.61
C LYS A 62 -1.81 -6.53 -13.90
N PRO A 63 -2.75 -6.18 -14.80
CA PRO A 63 -3.94 -7.00 -15.04
C PRO A 63 -3.59 -8.47 -15.33
N GLY A 64 -4.27 -9.39 -14.65
CA GLY A 64 -4.06 -10.83 -14.80
C GLY A 64 -2.77 -11.39 -14.17
N LEU A 65 -1.91 -10.55 -13.56
CA LEU A 65 -0.64 -10.99 -12.98
C LEU A 65 -0.54 -10.72 -11.48
N PHE A 66 -0.45 -9.46 -11.08
CA PHE A 66 -0.33 -9.10 -9.66
C PHE A 66 -0.71 -7.64 -9.37
N SER A 67 -0.99 -7.36 -8.12
CA SER A 67 -1.16 -6.02 -7.54
C SER A 67 -0.06 -5.74 -6.52
N LEU A 68 0.35 -4.49 -6.39
CA LEU A 68 1.42 -4.07 -5.50
C LEU A 68 1.09 -2.73 -4.85
N THR A 69 1.19 -2.68 -3.53
CA THR A 69 1.14 -1.44 -2.77
C THR A 69 2.33 -1.31 -1.83
N LEU A 70 2.68 -0.08 -1.52
CA LEU A 70 3.81 0.30 -0.68
C LEU A 70 3.31 1.09 0.53
N ASN A 71 3.68 0.67 1.75
CA ASN A 71 3.51 1.44 2.97
C ASN A 71 4.86 1.81 3.57
N GLU A 72 4.93 2.98 4.21
CA GLU A 72 6.10 3.39 4.97
C GLU A 72 6.27 2.51 6.21
N ARG A 73 7.52 2.11 6.48
CA ARG A 73 7.92 1.45 7.71
C ARG A 73 8.77 2.40 8.53
N PHE A 74 8.21 2.93 9.62
CA PHE A 74 8.92 3.83 10.51
C PHE A 74 10.09 3.11 11.19
N SER A 75 11.27 3.69 11.04
CA SER A 75 12.50 3.20 11.68
C SER A 75 13.42 4.39 12.00
N ILE A 76 13.93 4.44 13.22
CA ILE A 76 14.79 5.53 13.70
C ILE A 76 16.01 5.74 12.81
N ASN A 77 16.54 4.66 12.20
CA ASN A 77 17.72 4.72 11.34
C ASN A 77 17.42 4.57 9.84
N GLY A 78 16.14 4.65 9.44
CA GLY A 78 15.72 4.11 8.14
C GLY A 78 16.03 5.00 6.95
N GLY A 79 15.19 6.00 6.71
CA GLY A 79 15.20 6.74 5.45
C GLY A 79 16.37 7.69 5.31
N TYR A 80 16.67 8.47 6.32
CA TYR A 80 17.69 9.53 6.26
C TYR A 80 19.10 9.01 5.99
N LEU A 81 19.50 7.90 6.65
CA LEU A 81 20.82 7.31 6.40
C LEU A 81 20.97 6.82 4.97
N GLY A 82 19.93 6.24 4.38
CA GLY A 82 19.97 5.80 2.99
C GLY A 82 20.14 6.95 2.02
N VAL A 83 19.42 8.04 2.25
CA VAL A 83 19.51 9.25 1.42
C VAL A 83 20.91 9.88 1.55
N LEU A 84 21.45 9.98 2.77
CA LEU A 84 22.81 10.49 3.00
C LEU A 84 23.87 9.62 2.32
N GLU A 85 23.80 8.29 2.46
CA GLU A 85 24.68 7.37 1.76
C GLU A 85 24.61 7.52 0.23
N TRP A 86 23.38 7.74 -0.29
CA TRP A 86 23.16 7.93 -1.72
C TRP A 86 23.76 9.25 -2.20
N ILE A 87 23.61 10.36 -1.45
CA ILE A 87 24.24 11.66 -1.74
C ILE A 87 25.77 11.54 -1.74
N MET A 88 26.33 10.77 -0.79
CA MET A 88 27.76 10.50 -0.71
C MET A 88 28.29 9.53 -1.79
N GLY A 89 27.47 9.14 -2.77
CA GLY A 89 27.89 8.36 -3.91
C GLY A 89 27.58 6.86 -3.84
N LYS A 90 26.99 6.33 -2.77
CA LYS A 90 26.54 4.92 -2.70
C LYS A 90 25.23 4.75 -3.47
N LYS A 91 25.33 4.42 -4.76
CA LYS A 91 24.18 4.30 -5.68
C LYS A 91 23.64 2.87 -5.82
N ASP A 92 23.99 1.94 -4.92
CA ASP A 92 23.63 0.53 -5.00
C ASP A 92 22.26 0.18 -4.41
N ALA A 93 21.51 1.17 -3.92
CA ALA A 93 20.17 1.01 -3.37
C ALA A 93 19.11 1.80 -4.16
N MET A 94 17.94 1.23 -4.34
CA MET A 94 16.83 1.85 -5.08
C MET A 94 15.94 2.68 -4.15
N TRP A 95 15.40 3.78 -4.69
CA TRP A 95 14.30 4.51 -4.07
C TRP A 95 13.04 3.62 -4.01
N ILE A 96 12.35 3.64 -2.88
CA ILE A 96 11.22 2.71 -2.64
C ILE A 96 10.09 2.85 -3.67
N GLY A 97 9.75 4.07 -4.09
CA GLY A 97 8.75 4.29 -5.14
C GLY A 97 9.23 3.86 -6.53
N PHE A 98 10.54 3.89 -6.80
CA PHE A 98 11.08 3.46 -8.08
C PHE A 98 11.22 1.95 -8.21
N ILE A 99 11.54 1.23 -7.13
CA ILE A 99 11.50 -0.24 -7.17
C ILE A 99 10.08 -0.73 -7.43
N THR A 100 9.07 -0.11 -6.78
CA THR A 100 7.65 -0.44 -7.01
C THR A 100 7.27 -0.24 -8.47
N ARG A 101 7.62 0.90 -9.04
CA ARG A 101 7.40 1.19 -10.46
C ARG A 101 8.11 0.21 -11.37
N SER A 102 9.39 -0.08 -11.12
CA SER A 102 10.19 -1.02 -11.92
C SER A 102 9.58 -2.42 -11.92
N VAL A 103 9.12 -2.90 -10.76
CA VAL A 103 8.43 -4.19 -10.64
C VAL A 103 7.14 -4.19 -11.44
N LEU A 104 6.30 -3.15 -11.35
CA LEU A 104 5.07 -3.03 -12.13
C LEU A 104 5.34 -2.96 -13.63
N GLU A 105 6.42 -2.32 -14.07
CA GLU A 105 6.77 -2.24 -15.49
C GLU A 105 7.30 -3.57 -16.05
N ASN A 106 8.17 -4.25 -15.32
CA ASN A 106 9.04 -5.27 -15.88
C ASN A 106 8.74 -6.70 -15.44
N SER A 107 8.22 -6.91 -14.21
CA SER A 107 7.96 -8.28 -13.73
C SER A 107 6.80 -8.93 -14.48
N THR A 108 6.95 -10.21 -14.77
CA THR A 108 6.03 -11.02 -15.57
C THR A 108 5.21 -12.01 -14.75
N SER A 109 5.50 -12.12 -13.45
CA SER A 109 4.78 -12.99 -12.53
C SER A 109 4.80 -12.46 -11.09
N TYR A 110 3.89 -12.98 -10.26
CA TYR A 110 3.86 -12.74 -8.81
C TYR A 110 5.17 -13.15 -8.13
N GLU A 111 5.70 -14.34 -8.46
CA GLU A 111 6.94 -14.84 -7.85
C GLU A 111 8.17 -14.03 -8.23
N GLU A 112 8.26 -13.55 -9.47
CA GLU A 112 9.33 -12.65 -9.90
C GLU A 112 9.25 -11.32 -9.13
N ALA A 113 8.07 -10.72 -9.05
CA ALA A 113 7.84 -9.49 -8.28
C ALA A 113 8.24 -9.66 -6.80
N LYS A 114 7.79 -10.74 -6.15
CA LYS A 114 8.12 -11.10 -4.78
C LYS A 114 9.63 -11.27 -4.58
N ASN A 115 10.31 -11.96 -5.50
CA ASN A 115 11.75 -12.18 -5.43
C ASN A 115 12.54 -10.86 -5.54
N ILE A 116 12.18 -9.97 -6.45
CA ILE A 116 12.81 -8.64 -6.58
C ILE A 116 12.58 -7.81 -5.31
N LEU A 117 11.34 -7.72 -4.83
CA LEU A 117 10.98 -6.94 -3.64
C LEU A 117 11.64 -7.47 -2.36
N THR A 118 11.92 -8.77 -2.27
CA THR A 118 12.58 -9.35 -1.11
C THR A 118 14.10 -9.16 -1.11
N LYS A 119 14.75 -9.10 -2.27
CA LYS A 119 16.22 -9.15 -2.38
C LYS A 119 16.88 -7.81 -2.71
N THR A 120 16.21 -6.91 -3.42
CA THR A 120 16.81 -5.64 -3.84
C THR A 120 17.11 -4.75 -2.64
N LYS A 121 18.27 -4.10 -2.63
CA LYS A 121 18.61 -3.07 -1.64
C LYS A 121 17.76 -1.81 -1.88
N ILE A 122 17.21 -1.27 -0.83
CA ILE A 122 16.35 -0.07 -0.86
C ILE A 122 16.87 1.02 0.06
N LEU A 123 16.57 2.27 -0.25
CA LEU A 123 17.06 3.42 0.50
C LEU A 123 16.41 3.59 1.87
N ALA A 124 15.15 3.19 1.99
CA ALA A 124 14.39 3.30 3.23
C ALA A 124 13.64 2.00 3.54
N PRO A 125 13.41 1.66 4.82
CA PRO A 125 12.53 0.55 5.19
C PRO A 125 11.13 0.74 4.65
N ALA A 126 10.47 -0.37 4.32
CA ALA A 126 9.12 -0.33 3.74
C ALA A 126 8.36 -1.64 3.97
N TYR A 127 7.04 -1.59 3.81
CA TYR A 127 6.20 -2.77 3.61
C TYR A 127 5.76 -2.81 2.15
N PHE A 128 5.98 -3.92 1.48
CA PHE A 128 5.37 -4.20 0.19
C PHE A 128 4.25 -5.21 0.38
N ILE A 129 3.06 -4.85 -0.05
CA ILE A 129 1.89 -5.71 -0.03
C ILE A 129 1.64 -6.16 -1.48
N LEU A 130 1.79 -7.46 -1.72
CA LEU A 130 1.71 -8.06 -3.04
C LEU A 130 0.54 -9.05 -3.09
N GLY A 131 -0.29 -8.95 -4.11
CA GLY A 131 -1.39 -9.87 -4.39
C GLY A 131 -1.28 -10.42 -5.81
N GLY A 132 -1.39 -11.73 -5.99
CA GLY A 132 -1.37 -12.37 -7.29
C GLY A 132 -2.76 -12.70 -7.83
N ASN A 133 -2.82 -13.60 -8.81
CA ASN A 133 -4.07 -14.03 -9.42
C ASN A 133 -4.48 -15.47 -9.04
N GLN A 134 -3.62 -16.18 -8.29
CA GLN A 134 -3.89 -17.54 -7.81
C GLN A 134 -4.24 -17.54 -6.33
N SER A 135 -4.92 -18.63 -5.89
CA SER A 135 -5.21 -18.82 -4.47
C SER A 135 -3.93 -18.97 -3.66
N GLY A 136 -3.80 -18.19 -2.59
CA GLY A 136 -2.61 -18.16 -1.74
C GLY A 136 -1.53 -17.17 -2.19
N GLU A 137 -1.61 -16.61 -3.37
CA GLU A 137 -0.68 -15.58 -3.84
C GLU A 137 -0.99 -14.22 -3.23
N GLY A 138 -0.68 -14.05 -1.97
CA GLY A 138 -0.79 -12.76 -1.28
C GLY A 138 0.18 -12.72 -0.12
N CYS A 139 0.93 -11.62 0.02
CA CYS A 139 1.87 -11.47 1.11
C CYS A 139 2.10 -10.01 1.51
N VAL A 140 2.57 -9.86 2.75
CA VAL A 140 3.21 -8.64 3.26
C VAL A 140 4.70 -8.91 3.40
N ILE A 141 5.52 -8.15 2.70
CA ILE A 141 6.99 -8.22 2.76
C ILE A 141 7.47 -7.07 3.65
N THR A 142 7.93 -7.38 4.85
CA THR A 142 8.52 -6.40 5.76
C THR A 142 10.00 -6.22 5.44
N ARG A 143 10.38 -5.03 5.04
CA ARG A 143 11.73 -4.74 4.58
C ARG A 143 12.50 -3.81 5.52
N ASP A 144 13.72 -4.22 5.83
CA ASP A 144 14.79 -3.27 6.12
C ASP A 144 15.48 -2.85 4.81
N ARG A 145 16.39 -1.89 4.88
CA ARG A 145 17.11 -1.37 3.71
C ARG A 145 17.86 -2.45 2.92
N LYS A 146 18.44 -3.42 3.61
CA LYS A 146 19.34 -4.43 3.01
C LYS A 146 18.73 -5.82 2.86
N LYS A 147 17.70 -6.15 3.66
CA LYS A 147 17.10 -7.49 3.69
C LYS A 147 15.63 -7.48 4.02
N SER A 148 14.94 -8.56 3.69
CA SER A 148 13.60 -8.85 4.24
C SER A 148 13.76 -9.31 5.68
N LEU A 149 12.88 -8.79 6.54
CA LEU A 149 12.76 -9.19 7.95
C LEU A 149 11.68 -10.26 8.12
N ASP A 150 10.63 -10.18 7.31
CA ASP A 150 9.51 -11.11 7.32
C ASP A 150 8.85 -11.13 5.94
N VAL A 151 8.28 -12.28 5.57
CA VAL A 151 7.38 -12.44 4.43
C VAL A 151 6.17 -13.21 4.94
N TYR A 152 5.08 -12.48 5.21
CA TYR A 152 3.86 -13.04 5.78
C TYR A 152 2.84 -13.29 4.68
N GLU A 153 2.61 -14.56 4.38
CA GLU A 153 1.81 -15.00 3.24
C GLU A 153 0.40 -15.42 3.63
N LEU A 154 -0.53 -15.33 2.69
CA LEU A 154 -1.81 -16.01 2.78
C LEU A 154 -1.58 -17.53 2.92
N ASP A 155 -2.40 -18.16 3.74
CA ASP A 155 -2.48 -19.61 3.85
C ASP A 155 -3.95 -20.01 4.06
N PRO A 156 -4.75 -20.01 2.99
CA PRO A 156 -6.17 -20.32 3.10
C PRO A 156 -6.47 -21.75 3.61
N LYS A 157 -5.50 -22.67 3.48
CA LYS A 157 -5.64 -24.06 3.98
C LYS A 157 -5.57 -24.12 5.50
N GLN A 158 -4.81 -23.19 6.11
CA GLN A 158 -4.71 -23.04 7.57
C GLN A 158 -5.59 -21.90 8.11
N GLY A 159 -6.58 -21.43 7.35
CA GLY A 159 -7.53 -20.40 7.78
C GLY A 159 -7.03 -18.96 7.65
N ARG A 160 -5.77 -18.72 7.22
CA ARG A 160 -5.23 -17.38 6.97
C ARG A 160 -5.63 -16.92 5.57
N TRP A 161 -6.89 -16.46 5.45
CA TRP A 161 -7.47 -16.05 4.17
C TRP A 161 -7.27 -14.56 3.85
N TYR A 162 -6.80 -13.76 4.79
CA TYR A 162 -6.44 -12.35 4.58
C TYR A 162 -5.11 -12.00 5.25
N VAL A 163 -4.48 -10.95 4.77
CA VAL A 163 -3.38 -10.24 5.42
C VAL A 163 -3.74 -8.76 5.52
N VAL A 164 -3.34 -8.12 6.63
CA VAL A 164 -3.53 -6.68 6.86
C VAL A 164 -2.20 -6.07 7.23
N GLU A 165 -1.84 -4.98 6.55
CA GLU A 165 -0.68 -4.17 6.90
C GLU A 165 -1.08 -2.69 7.02
N THR A 166 -0.54 -2.06 8.03
CA THR A 166 -0.63 -0.62 8.25
C THR A 166 0.77 -0.01 8.19
N ASN A 167 1.33 0.44 9.33
CA ASN A 167 2.70 0.95 9.43
C ASN A 167 3.47 0.34 10.60
N TYR A 168 3.03 -0.82 11.11
CA TYR A 168 3.63 -1.49 12.26
C TYR A 168 4.03 -2.92 11.92
N ASP A 169 5.24 -3.32 12.32
CA ASP A 169 5.70 -4.70 12.17
C ASP A 169 4.65 -5.68 12.73
N ARG A 170 4.41 -6.79 12.05
CA ARG A 170 3.39 -7.78 12.42
C ARG A 170 3.53 -8.28 13.87
N TRP A 171 4.76 -8.39 14.36
CA TRP A 171 5.09 -8.83 15.73
C TRP A 171 5.08 -7.71 16.76
N LYS A 172 4.73 -6.48 16.38
CA LYS A 172 4.59 -5.34 17.28
C LYS A 172 3.13 -4.95 17.42
N ASN A 173 2.74 -4.56 18.61
CA ASN A 173 1.44 -3.92 18.79
C ASN A 173 1.47 -2.51 18.21
N PRO A 174 0.44 -2.11 17.45
CA PRO A 174 0.28 -0.73 17.03
C PRO A 174 0.21 0.20 18.25
N PHE A 175 0.57 1.46 18.04
CA PHE A 175 0.30 2.50 19.04
C PHE A 175 -1.22 2.62 19.24
N PHE A 176 -1.68 2.63 20.49
CA PHE A 176 -3.10 2.48 20.80
C PHE A 176 -4.00 3.56 20.18
N LEU A 177 -3.47 4.78 19.93
CA LEU A 177 -4.20 5.84 19.22
C LEU A 177 -4.23 5.64 17.69
N ASP A 178 -3.36 4.80 17.14
CA ASP A 178 -3.24 4.50 15.69
C ASP A 178 -3.44 3.01 15.40
N ASP A 179 -4.32 2.35 16.17
CA ASP A 179 -4.59 0.92 15.94
C ASP A 179 -5.64 0.70 14.85
N ARG A 180 -5.26 1.02 13.63
CA ARG A 180 -6.03 0.73 12.42
C ARG A 180 -6.06 -0.79 12.09
N ARG A 181 -5.02 -1.53 12.52
CA ARG A 181 -4.88 -2.96 12.26
C ARG A 181 -5.99 -3.76 12.95
N THR A 182 -6.18 -3.59 14.25
CA THR A 182 -7.21 -4.31 15.02
C THR A 182 -8.61 -4.00 14.47
N ALA A 183 -8.90 -2.73 14.15
CA ALA A 183 -10.17 -2.34 13.56
C ALA A 183 -10.44 -3.05 12.22
N ALA A 184 -9.45 -3.08 11.31
CA ALA A 184 -9.57 -3.78 10.03
C ALA A 184 -9.76 -5.29 10.21
N GLN A 185 -9.00 -5.92 11.11
CA GLN A 185 -9.12 -7.36 11.40
C GLN A 185 -10.49 -7.71 11.98
N MET A 186 -11.03 -6.91 12.89
CA MET A 186 -12.37 -7.13 13.45
C MET A 186 -13.44 -7.08 12.36
N CYS A 187 -13.34 -6.14 11.41
CA CYS A 187 -14.27 -6.06 10.28
C CYS A 187 -14.15 -7.27 9.35
N LEU A 188 -12.92 -7.65 8.96
CA LEU A 188 -12.68 -8.81 8.11
C LEU A 188 -13.20 -10.11 8.75
N ASN A 189 -12.96 -10.31 10.05
CA ASN A 189 -13.46 -11.48 10.76
C ASN A 189 -14.98 -11.56 10.81
N ARG A 190 -15.69 -10.42 10.79
CA ARG A 190 -17.17 -10.38 10.71
C ARG A 190 -17.69 -10.69 9.32
N ILE A 191 -16.99 -10.23 8.28
CA ILE A 191 -17.38 -10.40 6.88
C ILE A 191 -17.25 -11.86 6.45
N THR A 192 -16.22 -12.56 6.92
CA THR A 192 -15.80 -13.90 6.52
C THR A 192 -15.31 -13.99 5.06
N ARG A 193 -14.62 -15.07 4.75
CA ARG A 193 -14.02 -15.30 3.43
C ARG A 193 -15.06 -15.38 2.30
N GLU A 194 -16.21 -15.96 2.58
CA GLU A 194 -17.27 -16.24 1.61
C GLU A 194 -17.97 -14.97 1.14
N ASN A 195 -18.00 -13.94 2.00
CA ASN A 195 -18.73 -12.71 1.77
C ASN A 195 -17.82 -11.55 1.31
N ILE A 196 -16.54 -11.82 1.06
CA ILE A 196 -15.62 -10.76 0.61
C ILE A 196 -15.95 -10.31 -0.82
N SER A 197 -16.10 -9.02 -1.01
CA SER A 197 -16.39 -8.35 -2.26
C SER A 197 -15.77 -6.96 -2.28
N PHE A 198 -15.83 -6.23 -3.39
CA PHE A 198 -15.41 -4.82 -3.42
C PHE A 198 -16.22 -3.97 -2.43
N ALA A 199 -17.53 -4.19 -2.36
CA ALA A 199 -18.38 -3.45 -1.43
C ALA A 199 -17.97 -3.68 0.03
N THR A 200 -17.85 -4.95 0.45
CA THR A 200 -17.47 -5.27 1.84
C THR A 200 -16.03 -4.87 2.16
N LEU A 201 -15.10 -4.95 1.20
CA LEU A 201 -13.74 -4.47 1.38
C LEU A 201 -13.68 -2.94 1.48
N TYR A 202 -14.53 -2.23 0.70
CA TYR A 202 -14.71 -0.79 0.83
C TYR A 202 -15.24 -0.40 2.21
N ASP A 203 -16.17 -1.17 2.77
CA ASP A 203 -16.70 -0.95 4.13
C ASP A 203 -15.60 -1.11 5.19
N VAL A 204 -14.74 -2.14 5.07
CA VAL A 204 -13.54 -2.29 5.94
C VAL A 204 -12.66 -1.06 5.88
N LEU A 205 -12.34 -0.58 4.67
CA LEU A 205 -11.50 0.58 4.44
C LEU A 205 -12.18 1.91 4.83
N SER A 206 -13.50 1.90 5.02
CA SER A 206 -14.30 3.05 5.49
C SER A 206 -14.51 3.06 7.00
N THR A 207 -14.19 1.96 7.69
CA THR A 207 -14.31 1.88 9.15
C THR A 207 -13.26 2.76 9.82
N LYS A 208 -13.68 3.58 10.79
CA LYS A 208 -12.74 4.39 11.59
C LYS A 208 -12.07 3.50 12.67
N PRO A 209 -10.77 3.63 12.90
CA PRO A 209 -9.81 4.61 12.38
C PRO A 209 -9.11 4.21 11.06
N VAL A 210 -9.48 3.13 10.39
CA VAL A 210 -8.89 2.74 9.09
C VAL A 210 -9.05 3.86 8.07
N LEU A 211 -10.25 4.46 8.00
CA LEU A 211 -10.47 5.75 7.35
C LEU A 211 -10.20 6.86 8.37
N ASN A 212 -9.32 7.78 8.03
CA ASN A 212 -8.92 8.90 8.88
C ASN A 212 -8.69 10.18 8.06
N LYS A 213 -8.30 11.29 8.72
CA LYS A 213 -8.10 12.59 8.06
C LYS A 213 -6.90 12.63 7.10
N LEU A 214 -6.01 11.65 7.14
CA LEU A 214 -4.89 11.53 6.19
C LEU A 214 -5.28 10.80 4.90
N THR A 215 -6.44 10.15 4.85
CA THR A 215 -6.83 9.33 3.70
C THR A 215 -7.18 10.21 2.51
N ALA A 216 -6.31 10.24 1.49
CA ALA A 216 -6.52 10.95 0.26
C ALA A 216 -7.45 10.18 -0.69
N PHE A 217 -7.18 8.87 -0.87
CA PHE A 217 -8.00 8.01 -1.72
C PHE A 217 -8.00 6.56 -1.24
N THR A 218 -9.00 5.81 -1.67
CA THR A 218 -9.11 4.35 -1.51
C THR A 218 -9.03 3.67 -2.87
N THR A 219 -8.30 2.56 -2.98
CA THR A 219 -8.30 1.71 -4.17
C THR A 219 -8.75 0.30 -3.86
N LEU A 220 -9.47 -0.29 -4.81
CA LEU A 220 -9.91 -1.69 -4.80
C LEU A 220 -9.46 -2.35 -6.11
N ILE A 221 -8.82 -3.51 -6.00
CA ILE A 221 -8.19 -4.21 -7.11
C ILE A 221 -8.63 -5.68 -7.12
N ASP A 222 -9.11 -6.14 -8.25
CA ASP A 222 -9.27 -7.56 -8.59
C ASP A 222 -8.33 -7.88 -9.77
N VAL A 223 -7.20 -8.49 -9.45
CA VAL A 223 -6.14 -8.79 -10.43
C VAL A 223 -6.65 -9.74 -11.50
N THR A 224 -7.43 -10.75 -11.12
CA THR A 224 -7.93 -11.80 -12.02
C THR A 224 -8.91 -11.23 -13.04
N LYS A 225 -9.82 -10.36 -12.60
CA LYS A 225 -10.80 -9.70 -13.49
C LYS A 225 -10.24 -8.46 -14.19
N GLY A 226 -9.05 -7.99 -13.79
CA GLY A 226 -8.51 -6.72 -14.28
C GLY A 226 -9.32 -5.49 -13.83
N GLN A 227 -10.13 -5.64 -12.78
CA GLN A 227 -10.99 -4.58 -12.26
C GLN A 227 -10.22 -3.70 -11.28
N TYR A 228 -10.40 -2.40 -11.44
CA TYR A 228 -9.73 -1.39 -10.63
C TYR A 228 -10.67 -0.23 -10.36
N GLU A 229 -10.85 0.10 -9.09
CA GLU A 229 -11.66 1.22 -8.66
C GLU A 229 -10.84 2.11 -7.72
N ALA A 230 -10.96 3.43 -7.88
CA ALA A 230 -10.32 4.42 -7.03
C ALA A 230 -11.30 5.52 -6.64
N TYR A 231 -11.31 5.88 -5.37
CA TYR A 231 -12.25 6.84 -4.78
C TYR A 231 -11.48 7.89 -4.00
N LEU A 232 -11.70 9.17 -4.28
CA LEU A 232 -11.30 10.24 -3.36
C LEU A 232 -12.05 10.09 -2.04
N ARG A 233 -11.36 10.39 -0.94
CA ARG A 233 -11.95 10.16 0.38
C ARG A 233 -12.02 11.44 1.19
N ASP A 234 -13.12 11.53 1.91
CA ASP A 234 -13.30 12.48 3.00
C ASP A 234 -13.63 11.73 4.29
N CYS A 235 -13.19 12.27 5.40
CA CYS A 235 -13.51 11.75 6.71
C CYS A 235 -14.15 12.86 7.55
N PRO A 236 -15.50 13.02 7.45
CA PRO A 236 -16.20 14.02 8.22
C PRO A 236 -16.15 13.71 9.71
N ASP A 237 -16.22 14.77 10.52
CA ASP A 237 -16.25 14.63 11.97
C ASP A 237 -17.49 13.86 12.47
N PRO A 238 -17.36 13.06 13.53
CA PRO A 238 -16.12 12.76 14.26
C PRO A 238 -15.17 11.83 13.48
N CYS A 239 -13.96 12.29 13.23
CA CYS A 239 -12.91 11.54 12.56
C CYS A 239 -11.55 11.77 13.23
N ILE A 240 -10.76 10.71 13.31
CA ILE A 240 -9.41 10.76 13.89
C ILE A 240 -8.46 11.48 12.91
N GLY A 241 -7.52 12.27 13.46
CA GLY A 241 -6.57 13.04 12.68
C GLY A 241 -5.53 12.18 11.94
N TRP A 242 -5.29 10.98 12.45
CA TRP A 242 -4.32 10.03 11.87
C TRP A 242 -4.83 8.60 11.95
#